data_b670724117b6f91b3a9d06a84488fdab
#
_entry.id   b670724117b6f91b3a9d06a84488fdab
#
_cell.length_a   1.000
_cell.length_b   1.000
_cell.length_c   1.000
_cell.angle_alpha   90.00
_cell.angle_beta   90.00
_cell.angle_gamma   90.00
#
_symmetry.space_group_name_H-M   'P 1'
#
loop_
_entity.id
_entity.type
_entity.pdbx_description
1 polymer ?
#
loop_
_entity_poly.entity_id
_entity_poly.type
_entity_poly.pdbx_seq_one_letter_code
_entity_poly.pdbx_strand_id
1 'polypeptide(L)'
;KDECDRVIALCEKRAEEMGGWQKARHAQAATTDMNVKDVPEILEWFNSRLKSTLFPMLASRFPDKIKDASDIRAHDAFIVKYDMEGQRALPLHVDESAFSFTIALNDRTDYEGGGTRFERARKPGSSDPWKEEVLNADAGGVVAFAGKARHGGMQITAGTRYIIPLFCFVDENRSGKAPGYVVEGLG
;
A
#
# COMPACT_ATOMS: atom_id res chain seq x y z
N LYS A 1 -12.96 8.44 -6.36
CA LYS A 1 -13.74 7.19 -6.23
C LYS A 1 -13.85 6.45 -7.56
N ASP A 2 -14.31 7.03 -8.64
CA ASP A 2 -14.51 6.38 -9.95
C ASP A 2 -13.25 5.65 -10.46
N GLU A 3 -12.07 6.23 -10.25
CA GLU A 3 -10.80 5.57 -10.59
C GLU A 3 -10.56 4.32 -9.74
N CYS A 4 -10.85 4.39 -8.44
CA CYS A 4 -10.71 3.27 -7.52
C CYS A 4 -11.67 2.13 -7.87
N ASP A 5 -12.93 2.46 -8.14
CA ASP A 5 -13.95 1.50 -8.57
C ASP A 5 -13.54 0.79 -9.87
N ARG A 6 -12.96 1.54 -10.82
CA ARG A 6 -12.41 0.97 -12.06
C ARG A 6 -11.25 0.01 -11.79
N VAL A 7 -10.34 0.36 -10.89
CA VAL A 7 -9.20 -0.50 -10.51
C VAL A 7 -9.70 -1.81 -9.91
N ILE A 8 -10.67 -1.76 -8.98
CA ILE A 8 -11.27 -2.95 -8.38
C ILE A 8 -11.92 -3.83 -9.47
N ALA A 9 -12.72 -3.25 -10.37
CA ALA A 9 -13.37 -4.00 -11.44
C ALA A 9 -12.36 -4.70 -12.38
N LEU A 10 -11.25 -4.04 -12.71
CA LEU A 10 -10.18 -4.63 -13.52
C LEU A 10 -9.48 -5.78 -12.79
N CYS A 11 -9.24 -5.64 -11.47
CA CYS A 11 -8.64 -6.70 -10.67
C CYS A 11 -9.56 -7.93 -10.56
N GLU A 12 -10.85 -7.72 -10.28
CA GLU A 12 -11.80 -8.85 -10.18
C GLU A 12 -11.92 -9.58 -11.50
N LYS A 13 -12.03 -8.86 -12.62
CA LYS A 13 -12.02 -9.46 -13.95
C LYS A 13 -10.75 -10.27 -14.19
N ARG A 14 -9.58 -9.70 -13.86
CA ARG A 14 -8.32 -10.39 -14.03
C ARG A 14 -8.20 -11.63 -13.14
N ALA A 15 -8.69 -11.56 -11.91
CA ALA A 15 -8.73 -12.69 -11.00
C ALA A 15 -9.61 -13.83 -11.56
N GLU A 16 -10.77 -13.53 -12.12
CA GLU A 16 -11.61 -14.53 -12.81
C GLU A 16 -10.87 -15.22 -13.95
N GLU A 17 -10.18 -14.46 -14.81
CA GLU A 17 -9.38 -15.00 -15.92
C GLU A 17 -8.24 -15.91 -15.45
N MET A 18 -7.66 -15.63 -14.28
CA MET A 18 -6.54 -16.39 -13.68
C MET A 18 -6.99 -17.57 -12.81
N GLY A 19 -8.29 -17.76 -12.59
CA GLY A 19 -8.82 -18.80 -11.69
C GLY A 19 -8.75 -18.43 -10.21
N GLY A 20 -8.65 -17.15 -9.89
CA GLY A 20 -8.68 -16.59 -8.54
C GLY A 20 -7.54 -15.64 -8.21
N TRP A 21 -7.62 -15.03 -7.05
CA TRP A 21 -6.58 -14.18 -6.48
C TRP A 21 -5.36 -15.00 -6.03
N GLN A 22 -4.16 -14.44 -6.17
CA GLN A 22 -2.93 -15.08 -5.70
C GLN A 22 -2.85 -15.06 -4.18
N LYS A 23 -2.34 -16.13 -3.55
CA LYS A 23 -2.33 -16.29 -2.08
C LYS A 23 -0.94 -16.55 -1.49
N ALA A 24 0.10 -16.61 -2.30
CA ALA A 24 1.42 -17.08 -1.87
C ALA A 24 2.59 -16.20 -2.35
N ARG A 25 2.35 -14.97 -2.76
CA ARG A 25 3.39 -14.08 -3.31
C ARG A 25 4.41 -13.63 -2.26
N HIS A 26 3.99 -13.44 -1.02
CA HIS A 26 4.83 -12.96 0.07
C HIS A 26 4.98 -14.02 1.17
N ALA A 27 6.19 -14.58 1.32
CA ALA A 27 6.45 -15.66 2.27
C ALA A 27 6.34 -15.23 3.75
N GLN A 28 6.69 -13.97 4.07
CA GLN A 28 6.72 -13.48 5.45
C GLN A 28 5.39 -12.88 5.93
N ALA A 29 4.62 -12.31 5.01
CA ALA A 29 3.32 -11.72 5.27
C ALA A 29 2.39 -12.07 4.11
N ALA A 30 1.90 -13.32 4.12
CA ALA A 30 1.05 -13.83 3.03
C ALA A 30 -0.18 -12.95 2.84
N THR A 31 -0.37 -12.47 1.61
CA THR A 31 -1.49 -11.64 1.19
C THR A 31 -2.31 -12.34 0.11
N THR A 32 -3.60 -12.03 0.07
CA THR A 32 -4.44 -12.31 -1.10
C THR A 32 -4.32 -11.11 -2.01
N ASP A 33 -3.54 -11.21 -3.06
CA ASP A 33 -3.14 -10.04 -3.83
C ASP A 33 -3.01 -10.28 -5.35
N MET A 34 -2.85 -9.16 -6.07
CA MET A 34 -2.55 -9.08 -7.49
C MET A 34 -1.53 -7.97 -7.72
N ASN A 35 -0.43 -8.25 -8.43
CA ASN A 35 0.54 -7.22 -8.74
C ASN A 35 -0.05 -6.19 -9.72
N VAL A 36 0.27 -4.89 -9.51
CA VAL A 36 -0.18 -3.82 -10.43
C VAL A 36 0.26 -4.07 -11.87
N LYS A 37 1.44 -4.69 -12.06
CA LYS A 37 1.99 -5.01 -13.40
C LYS A 37 1.26 -6.14 -14.14
N ASP A 38 0.46 -6.94 -13.43
CA ASP A 38 -0.30 -8.04 -14.04
C ASP A 38 -1.54 -7.54 -14.82
N VAL A 39 -1.86 -6.23 -14.68
CA VAL A 39 -2.96 -5.56 -15.38
C VAL A 39 -2.42 -4.28 -16.01
N PRO A 40 -2.14 -4.25 -17.34
CA PRO A 40 -1.49 -3.13 -18.02
C PRO A 40 -2.21 -1.78 -17.81
N GLU A 41 -3.54 -1.76 -17.80
CA GLU A 41 -4.34 -0.55 -17.59
C GLU A 41 -4.17 0.01 -16.17
N ILE A 42 -4.00 -0.86 -15.17
CA ILE A 42 -3.73 -0.45 -13.78
C ILE A 42 -2.30 0.07 -13.68
N LEU A 43 -1.34 -0.58 -14.31
CA LEU A 43 0.05 -0.14 -14.31
C LEU A 43 0.21 1.26 -14.90
N GLU A 44 -0.41 1.54 -16.05
CA GLU A 44 -0.38 2.85 -16.70
C GLU A 44 -1.01 3.93 -15.79
N TRP A 45 -2.21 3.66 -15.29
CA TRP A 45 -2.90 4.56 -14.35
C TRP A 45 -2.05 4.82 -13.10
N PHE A 46 -1.51 3.77 -12.50
CA PHE A 46 -0.74 3.87 -11.25
C PHE A 46 0.55 4.67 -11.45
N ASN A 47 1.31 4.42 -12.52
CA ASN A 47 2.51 5.18 -12.87
C ASN A 47 2.19 6.68 -13.06
N SER A 48 1.06 7.00 -13.69
CA SER A 48 0.58 8.39 -13.78
C SER A 48 0.34 9.00 -12.40
N ARG A 49 -0.30 8.27 -11.48
CA ARG A 49 -0.58 8.73 -10.10
C ARG A 49 0.67 8.81 -9.23
N LEU A 50 1.64 7.93 -9.42
CA LEU A 50 2.94 8.05 -8.76
C LEU A 50 3.57 9.41 -9.06
N LYS A 51 3.65 9.76 -10.34
CA LYS A 51 4.29 10.99 -10.81
C LYS A 51 3.53 12.25 -10.41
N SER A 52 2.22 12.27 -10.64
CA SER A 52 1.41 13.48 -10.51
C SER A 52 1.01 13.79 -9.07
N THR A 53 0.96 12.78 -8.19
CA THR A 53 0.32 12.91 -6.88
C THR A 53 1.12 12.30 -5.75
N LEU A 54 1.41 10.98 -5.81
CA LEU A 54 1.93 10.24 -4.66
C LEU A 54 3.36 10.64 -4.29
N PHE A 55 4.26 10.74 -5.26
CA PHE A 55 5.65 11.15 -5.01
C PHE A 55 5.76 12.61 -4.56
N PRO A 56 5.09 13.59 -5.20
CA PRO A 56 5.05 14.96 -4.69
C PRO A 56 4.47 15.07 -3.28
N MET A 57 3.42 14.30 -2.98
CA MET A 57 2.83 14.26 -1.64
C MET A 57 3.83 13.71 -0.62
N LEU A 58 4.54 12.61 -0.93
CA LEU A 58 5.53 12.02 -0.03
C LEU A 58 6.68 13.00 0.23
N ALA A 59 7.23 13.62 -0.82
CA ALA A 59 8.30 14.61 -0.69
C ALA A 59 7.87 15.80 0.18
N SER A 60 6.64 16.29 0.01
CA SER A 60 6.12 17.39 0.83
C SER A 60 5.92 17.01 2.31
N ARG A 61 5.66 15.74 2.61
CA ARG A 61 5.47 15.25 3.99
C ARG A 61 6.78 14.94 4.72
N PHE A 62 7.83 14.63 3.97
CA PHE A 62 9.14 14.26 4.52
C PHE A 62 10.28 15.10 3.91
N PRO A 63 10.21 16.45 3.97
CA PRO A 63 11.15 17.33 3.26
C PRO A 63 12.61 17.20 3.77
N ASP A 64 12.80 16.72 5.00
CA ASP A 64 14.13 16.46 5.58
C ASP A 64 14.78 15.21 4.99
N LYS A 65 13.99 14.30 4.43
CA LYS A 65 14.44 13.01 3.88
C LYS A 65 14.39 12.95 2.37
N ILE A 66 13.48 13.69 1.75
CA ILE A 66 13.23 13.67 0.31
C ILE A 66 13.35 15.11 -0.20
N LYS A 67 14.41 15.39 -0.94
CA LYS A 67 14.67 16.74 -1.47
C LYS A 67 13.92 16.99 -2.76
N ASP A 68 13.78 15.96 -3.60
CA ASP A 68 13.06 16.02 -4.87
C ASP A 68 12.19 14.77 -5.01
N ALA A 69 10.94 14.97 -5.40
CA ALA A 69 10.01 13.86 -5.67
C ALA A 69 10.52 12.90 -6.75
N SER A 70 11.37 13.40 -7.65
CA SER A 70 12.01 12.59 -8.69
C SER A 70 13.10 11.64 -8.19
N ASP A 71 13.52 11.74 -6.93
CA ASP A 71 14.46 10.81 -6.29
C ASP A 71 13.75 9.56 -5.74
N ILE A 72 12.42 9.58 -5.66
CA ILE A 72 11.63 8.45 -5.16
C ILE A 72 11.55 7.35 -6.22
N ARG A 73 11.68 6.11 -5.77
CA ARG A 73 11.53 4.88 -6.58
C ARG A 73 10.47 3.99 -5.96
N ALA A 74 9.50 3.57 -6.75
CA ALA A 74 8.59 2.50 -6.37
C ALA A 74 9.32 1.16 -6.53
N HIS A 75 9.32 0.35 -5.48
CA HIS A 75 9.93 -0.98 -5.48
C HIS A 75 8.90 -2.06 -5.80
N ASP A 76 7.76 -2.03 -5.12
CA ASP A 76 6.65 -2.95 -5.35
C ASP A 76 5.33 -2.26 -5.05
N ALA A 77 4.29 -2.64 -5.80
CA ALA A 77 2.92 -2.23 -5.57
C ALA A 77 1.97 -3.34 -6.04
N PHE A 78 0.99 -3.64 -5.23
CA PHE A 78 0.02 -4.70 -5.51
C PHE A 78 -1.33 -4.37 -4.88
N ILE A 79 -2.40 -4.92 -5.42
CA ILE A 79 -3.74 -4.78 -4.87
C ILE A 79 -3.97 -5.92 -3.89
N VAL A 80 -4.32 -5.61 -2.64
CA VAL A 80 -4.69 -6.59 -1.62
C VAL A 80 -6.20 -6.61 -1.44
N LYS A 81 -6.76 -7.80 -1.43
CA LYS A 81 -8.17 -8.07 -1.11
C LYS A 81 -8.28 -8.71 0.26
N TYR A 82 -9.05 -8.06 1.13
CA TYR A 82 -9.54 -8.66 2.38
C TYR A 82 -11.00 -8.99 2.20
N ASP A 83 -11.40 -10.22 2.50
CA ASP A 83 -12.79 -10.66 2.44
C ASP A 83 -13.09 -11.74 3.50
N MET A 84 -14.35 -12.09 3.63
CA MET A 84 -14.81 -13.05 4.65
C MET A 84 -14.50 -14.51 4.29
N GLU A 85 -14.20 -14.79 3.01
CA GLU A 85 -13.90 -16.14 2.50
C GLU A 85 -12.41 -16.44 2.46
N GLY A 86 -11.57 -15.39 2.49
CA GLY A 86 -10.12 -15.49 2.41
C GLY A 86 -9.39 -14.78 3.54
N GLN A 87 -8.54 -13.84 3.17
CA GLN A 87 -7.75 -13.06 4.12
C GLN A 87 -8.59 -11.98 4.78
N ARG A 88 -8.62 -11.95 6.12
CA ARG A 88 -9.37 -10.94 6.89
C ARG A 88 -8.48 -9.91 7.57
N ALA A 89 -7.21 -10.20 7.77
CA ALA A 89 -6.26 -9.37 8.49
C ALA A 89 -4.83 -9.60 7.97
N LEU A 90 -3.92 -8.72 8.37
CA LEU A 90 -2.48 -8.93 8.18
C LEU A 90 -1.77 -8.73 9.51
N PRO A 91 -0.93 -9.69 9.97
CA PRO A 91 -0.16 -9.56 11.21
C PRO A 91 0.73 -8.33 11.24
N LEU A 92 1.15 -7.91 12.45
CA LEU A 92 2.12 -6.84 12.62
C LEU A 92 3.48 -7.23 12.03
N HIS A 93 3.99 -6.38 11.14
CA HIS A 93 5.27 -6.54 10.46
C HIS A 93 5.92 -5.18 10.21
N VAL A 94 7.09 -5.17 9.63
CA VAL A 94 7.78 -3.99 9.08
C VAL A 94 8.03 -4.24 7.60
N ASP A 95 8.06 -3.18 6.81
CA ASP A 95 8.37 -3.26 5.39
C ASP A 95 9.88 -3.13 5.13
N GLU A 96 10.34 -3.78 4.09
CA GLU A 96 11.68 -3.56 3.54
C GLU A 96 11.67 -2.39 2.57
N SER A 97 11.34 -1.20 3.08
CA SER A 97 11.25 0.05 2.32
C SER A 97 11.70 1.23 3.15
N ALA A 98 12.03 2.35 2.54
CA ALA A 98 12.24 3.62 3.24
C ALA A 98 10.91 4.23 3.65
N PHE A 99 9.95 4.22 2.73
CA PHE A 99 8.58 4.71 2.95
C PHE A 99 7.58 3.73 2.35
N SER A 100 6.44 3.62 3.01
CA SER A 100 5.31 2.81 2.56
C SER A 100 4.05 3.64 2.50
N PHE A 101 3.13 3.21 1.63
CA PHE A 101 1.78 3.73 1.55
C PHE A 101 0.79 2.58 1.73
N THR A 102 -0.38 2.92 2.27
CA THR A 102 -1.60 2.15 2.11
C THR A 102 -2.63 3.06 1.45
N ILE A 103 -3.01 2.75 0.23
CA ILE A 103 -3.99 3.51 -0.54
C ILE A 103 -5.31 2.75 -0.49
N ALA A 104 -6.38 3.38 0.01
CA ALA A 104 -7.70 2.78 0.05
C ALA A 104 -8.36 2.81 -1.33
N LEU A 105 -8.90 1.70 -1.80
CA LEU A 105 -9.60 1.61 -3.08
C LEU A 105 -11.13 1.65 -2.92
N ASN A 106 -11.66 1.35 -1.73
CA ASN A 106 -13.08 1.46 -1.47
C ASN A 106 -13.38 2.15 -0.14
N ASP A 107 -14.62 2.56 0.03
CA ASP A 107 -15.04 3.36 1.18
C ASP A 107 -15.14 2.50 2.45
N ARG A 108 -14.96 3.14 3.61
CA ARG A 108 -15.09 2.48 4.92
C ARG A 108 -16.48 1.93 5.19
N THR A 109 -17.49 2.38 4.44
CA THR A 109 -18.86 1.87 4.51
C THR A 109 -19.08 0.53 3.82
N ASP A 110 -18.10 0.08 3.00
CA ASP A 110 -18.20 -1.18 2.25
C ASP A 110 -17.77 -2.41 3.07
N TYR A 111 -17.25 -2.17 4.30
CA TYR A 111 -16.78 -3.23 5.20
C TYR A 111 -16.86 -2.77 6.67
N GLU A 112 -16.80 -3.71 7.59
CA GLU A 112 -16.70 -3.45 9.03
C GLU A 112 -15.31 -3.77 9.55
N GLY A 113 -14.81 -2.96 10.51
CA GLY A 113 -13.44 -3.07 11.03
C GLY A 113 -12.41 -2.50 10.05
N GLY A 114 -11.32 -3.24 9.81
CA GLY A 114 -10.28 -2.86 8.84
C GLY A 114 -9.45 -1.64 9.26
N GLY A 115 -8.65 -1.15 8.32
CA GLY A 115 -7.69 -0.06 8.53
C GLY A 115 -6.26 -0.56 8.62
N THR A 116 -5.31 0.37 8.67
CA THR A 116 -3.90 0.11 8.95
C THR A 116 -3.64 0.40 10.41
N ARG A 117 -3.31 -0.63 11.18
CA ARG A 117 -2.96 -0.50 12.59
C ARG A 117 -1.46 -0.30 12.75
N PHE A 118 -1.07 0.58 13.66
CA PHE A 118 0.30 0.87 14.01
C PHE A 118 0.56 0.52 15.48
N GLU A 119 1.67 -0.19 15.72
CA GLU A 119 2.18 -0.37 17.05
C GLU A 119 2.98 0.89 17.44
N ARG A 120 2.49 1.66 18.41
CA ARG A 120 3.25 2.82 18.93
C ARG A 120 4.38 2.34 19.83
N ALA A 121 5.59 2.79 19.51
CA ALA A 121 6.73 2.60 20.41
C ALA A 121 6.46 3.31 21.74
N ARG A 122 6.58 2.57 22.84
CA ARG A 122 6.52 3.14 24.20
C ARG A 122 7.69 4.10 24.40
N LYS A 123 7.42 5.32 24.87
CA LYS A 123 8.50 6.23 25.27
C LYS A 123 9.27 5.58 26.45
N PRO A 124 10.62 5.57 26.43
CA PRO A 124 11.40 5.08 27.54
C PRO A 124 10.96 5.77 28.85
N GLY A 125 10.67 4.99 29.90
CA GLY A 125 10.23 5.49 31.20
C GLY A 125 8.72 5.80 31.30
N SER A 126 7.93 5.67 30.25
CA SER A 126 6.47 5.85 30.31
C SER A 126 5.80 4.64 30.95
N SER A 127 4.85 4.86 31.87
CA SER A 127 3.94 3.84 32.38
C SER A 127 2.68 3.69 31.54
N ASP A 128 2.54 4.46 30.46
CA ASP A 128 1.37 4.39 29.58
C ASP A 128 1.26 3.01 28.93
N PRO A 129 0.06 2.45 28.84
CA PRO A 129 -0.13 1.19 28.12
C PRO A 129 0.17 1.37 26.64
N TRP A 130 0.60 0.30 25.97
CA TRP A 130 0.75 0.27 24.53
C TRP A 130 -0.57 0.68 23.86
N LYS A 131 -0.58 1.76 23.10
CA LYS A 131 -1.73 2.18 22.33
C LYS A 131 -1.50 1.82 20.88
N GLU A 132 -2.32 0.93 20.36
CA GLU A 132 -2.47 0.76 18.92
C GLU A 132 -3.20 1.98 18.35
N GLU A 133 -2.76 2.44 17.20
CA GLU A 133 -3.48 3.44 16.41
C GLU A 133 -3.93 2.81 15.11
N VAL A 134 -5.19 2.96 14.78
CA VAL A 134 -5.76 2.46 13.53
C VAL A 134 -6.12 3.66 12.67
N LEU A 135 -5.49 3.75 11.50
CA LEU A 135 -5.81 4.73 10.47
C LEU A 135 -6.58 4.03 9.36
N ASN A 136 -7.75 4.56 9.04
CA ASN A 136 -8.60 4.05 7.97
C ASN A 136 -9.07 5.20 7.09
N ALA A 137 -9.09 5.01 5.78
CA ALA A 137 -9.42 6.02 4.80
C ALA A 137 -10.51 5.52 3.85
N ASP A 138 -11.27 6.47 3.30
CA ASP A 138 -12.21 6.20 2.20
C ASP A 138 -11.48 6.13 0.86
N ALA A 139 -12.15 5.71 -0.19
CA ALA A 139 -11.60 5.51 -1.53
C ALA A 139 -10.76 6.71 -2.01
N GLY A 140 -9.54 6.45 -2.45
CA GLY A 140 -8.53 7.45 -2.84
C GLY A 140 -7.76 8.06 -1.68
N GLY A 141 -8.12 7.76 -0.42
CA GLY A 141 -7.37 8.19 0.76
C GLY A 141 -6.07 7.40 0.93
N VAL A 142 -5.07 8.05 1.50
CA VAL A 142 -3.70 7.52 1.59
C VAL A 142 -3.17 7.63 3.01
N VAL A 143 -2.61 6.54 3.52
CA VAL A 143 -1.81 6.52 4.74
C VAL A 143 -0.36 6.31 4.34
N ALA A 144 0.51 7.31 4.58
CA ALA A 144 1.94 7.25 4.28
C ALA A 144 2.76 7.21 5.56
N PHE A 145 3.76 6.34 5.62
CA PHE A 145 4.57 6.10 6.82
C PHE A 145 5.99 5.61 6.49
N ALA A 146 6.90 5.68 7.46
CA ALA A 146 8.22 5.07 7.33
C ALA A 146 8.09 3.54 7.29
N GLY A 147 8.76 2.86 6.35
CA GLY A 147 8.64 1.41 6.17
C GLY A 147 9.00 0.60 7.43
N LYS A 148 9.88 1.14 8.29
CA LYS A 148 10.23 0.54 9.60
C LYS A 148 9.20 0.75 10.71
N ALA A 149 8.11 1.51 10.46
CA ALA A 149 7.01 1.57 11.41
C ALA A 149 6.30 0.21 11.47
N ARG A 150 6.25 -0.39 12.65
CA ARG A 150 5.59 -1.69 12.82
C ARG A 150 4.08 -1.52 12.68
N HIS A 151 3.52 -2.18 11.69
CA HIS A 151 2.13 -2.02 11.29
C HIS A 151 1.52 -3.33 10.79
N GLY A 152 0.20 -3.32 10.54
CA GLY A 152 -0.51 -4.47 9.98
C GLY A 152 -1.91 -4.09 9.49
N GLY A 153 -2.59 -5.03 8.86
CA GLY A 153 -3.99 -4.88 8.47
C GLY A 153 -4.90 -5.25 9.64
N MET A 154 -5.71 -4.29 10.11
CA MET A 154 -6.75 -4.57 11.11
C MET A 154 -7.78 -5.50 10.50
N GLN A 155 -8.27 -6.45 11.31
CA GLN A 155 -9.26 -7.42 10.87
C GLN A 155 -10.54 -6.75 10.39
N ILE A 156 -11.07 -7.21 9.25
CA ILE A 156 -12.47 -6.94 8.85
C ILE A 156 -13.39 -8.01 9.43
N THR A 157 -14.61 -7.61 9.76
CA THR A 157 -15.66 -8.50 10.32
C THR A 157 -16.84 -8.68 9.39
N ALA A 158 -16.96 -7.84 8.36
CA ALA A 158 -17.94 -7.96 7.28
C ALA A 158 -17.46 -7.21 6.03
N GLY A 159 -18.02 -7.53 4.88
CA GLY A 159 -17.74 -6.86 3.61
C GLY A 159 -16.41 -7.25 2.97
N THR A 160 -15.95 -6.40 2.06
CA THR A 160 -14.67 -6.57 1.33
C THR A 160 -13.90 -5.26 1.33
N ARG A 161 -12.61 -5.31 1.65
CA ARG A 161 -11.70 -4.17 1.65
C ARG A 161 -10.61 -4.36 0.62
N TYR A 162 -10.39 -3.34 -0.23
CA TYR A 162 -9.31 -3.29 -1.20
C TYR A 162 -8.35 -2.15 -0.90
N ILE A 163 -7.05 -2.45 -0.99
CA ILE A 163 -5.98 -1.45 -0.82
C ILE A 163 -4.87 -1.67 -1.84
N ILE A 164 -4.06 -0.63 -2.07
CA ILE A 164 -2.75 -0.77 -2.71
C ILE A 164 -1.67 -0.45 -1.67
N PRO A 165 -0.92 -1.44 -1.16
CA PRO A 165 0.39 -1.20 -0.57
C PRO A 165 1.37 -0.75 -1.65
N LEU A 166 2.20 0.25 -1.32
CA LEU A 166 3.26 0.75 -2.19
C LEU A 166 4.53 0.90 -1.36
N PHE A 167 5.61 0.31 -1.81
CA PHE A 167 6.93 0.37 -1.17
C PHE A 167 7.87 1.28 -1.95
N CYS A 168 8.47 2.26 -1.26
CA CYS A 168 9.33 3.26 -1.89
C CYS A 168 10.71 3.32 -1.25
N PHE A 169 11.71 3.61 -2.10
CA PHE A 169 13.06 4.01 -1.71
C PHE A 169 13.34 5.42 -2.20
N VAL A 170 14.35 6.07 -1.61
CA VAL A 170 14.86 7.36 -2.06
C VAL A 170 16.26 7.11 -2.63
N ASP A 171 16.47 7.47 -3.88
CA ASP A 171 17.73 7.35 -4.60
C ASP A 171 18.46 8.71 -4.54
N GLU A 172 19.31 8.89 -3.53
CA GLU A 172 20.10 10.11 -3.33
C GLU A 172 21.24 10.27 -4.35
N ASN A 173 21.62 9.19 -5.05
CA ASN A 173 22.77 9.16 -5.98
C ASN A 173 22.33 9.32 -7.44
N ARG A 174 21.37 10.18 -7.70
CA ARG A 174 20.81 10.36 -9.01
C ARG A 174 21.76 11.02 -10.00
N SER A 175 22.49 10.23 -10.77
CA SER A 175 23.11 10.66 -12.01
C SER A 175 22.18 10.40 -13.20
N GLY A 176 21.28 11.35 -13.50
CA GLY A 176 20.62 11.45 -14.80
C GLY A 176 19.65 10.34 -15.23
N LYS A 177 19.22 9.43 -14.36
CA LYS A 177 18.23 8.41 -14.70
C LYS A 177 16.81 8.96 -14.59
N ALA A 178 15.95 8.58 -15.53
CA ALA A 178 14.52 8.90 -15.48
C ALA A 178 13.87 8.47 -14.16
N PRO A 179 12.82 9.18 -13.68
CA PRO A 179 12.11 8.77 -12.47
C PRO A 179 11.69 7.31 -12.58
N GLY A 180 12.07 6.49 -11.60
CA GLY A 180 11.65 5.08 -11.51
C GLY A 180 10.19 5.03 -11.09
N TYR A 181 9.34 4.76 -12.04
CA TYR A 181 7.99 4.30 -11.77
C TYR A 181 8.06 2.82 -11.40
N VAL A 182 6.93 2.20 -11.01
CA VAL A 182 6.92 0.79 -10.62
C VAL A 182 7.92 -0.01 -11.45
N VAL A 183 8.90 -0.57 -10.78
CA VAL A 183 10.10 -1.08 -11.40
C VAL A 183 9.76 -2.14 -12.43
N GLU A 184 10.09 -1.87 -13.69
CA GLU A 184 10.27 -2.93 -14.65
C GLU A 184 11.41 -3.82 -14.14
N GLY A 185 11.09 -5.04 -13.72
CA GLY A 185 12.04 -6.12 -13.58
C GLY A 185 12.81 -6.23 -12.27
N LEU A 186 12.15 -6.20 -11.11
CA LEU A 186 12.59 -6.98 -9.97
C LEU A 186 11.74 -8.26 -9.91
N GLY A 187 12.17 -9.27 -10.62
CA GLY A 187 11.77 -10.65 -10.48
C GLY A 187 12.55 -11.30 -9.38
#